data_0c2b79f23a1084d557f80d7806755ec6
#
_entry.id   0c2b79f23a1084d557f80d7806755ec6
#
_cell.length_a   1.000
_cell.length_b   1.000
_cell.length_c   1.000
_cell.angle_alpha   90.00
_cell.angle_beta   90.00
_cell.angle_gamma   90.00
#
_symmetry.space_group_name_H-M   'P 1'
#
loop_
_entity.id
_entity.type
_entity.pdbx_description
1 polymer ?
#
loop_
_entity_poly.entity_id
_entity_poly.type
_entity_poly.pdbx_seq_one_letter_code
_entity_poly.pdbx_strand_id
1 'polypeptide(L)'
;MLEMSILRLLIFGALLTGLTSAVGGDLAGLVMCGYQGWFRCQGDGSDSGWLHYAVNGKFQPGHSHIEMWPDMGELDPDERFATPFRHADGRVAEVFSSVNEATTRRHFRWMREYGIDGVFLQRFAVTTLNPELREAQDKVLTNCRASANAEKRKWVLMYDLSGLKTENFHRVIDDWKRLRFQGPMKGGDPAYLHHDGKPLIALWGLGFNDRAPALTEWEMLLRFFRGDGCAVMVGVPYYWRTLRRDAITDPKLHELIAMADIVSPWSVGRYGTPEAAAAQVEPLLKPDLAWCRERGLGYLPVIFPGFSWHNLQQSRGRDEKFNAIPRLGGRFLWGQAVAAKKAGAKSLYVAMFDEMDEGTAIFKTTQNPPVGESQFLAEPVLKTDHYLRLTGEIGRFMRGERKFTEELPVRNGE
;
A
#
# COMPACT_ATOMS: atom_id res chain seq x y z
N MET A 1 -52.89 57.97 -32.34
CA MET A 1 -53.04 56.62 -31.79
C MET A 1 -51.64 56.04 -31.67
N LEU A 2 -51.09 56.15 -30.48
CA LEU A 2 -49.77 55.64 -30.18
C LEU A 2 -49.89 54.25 -29.59
N GLU A 3 -49.29 53.25 -30.22
CA GLU A 3 -49.07 51.94 -29.61
C GLU A 3 -47.75 51.93 -28.84
N MET A 4 -47.83 51.66 -27.54
CA MET A 4 -46.68 51.44 -26.65
C MET A 4 -46.33 49.94 -26.63
N SER A 5 -45.22 49.58 -27.24
CA SER A 5 -44.63 48.23 -27.11
C SER A 5 -43.87 48.10 -25.80
N ILE A 6 -44.35 47.21 -24.94
CA ILE A 6 -43.69 46.85 -23.68
C ILE A 6 -42.60 45.79 -23.94
N LEU A 7 -41.36 46.17 -23.82
CA LEU A 7 -40.19 45.28 -23.90
C LEU A 7 -40.03 44.54 -22.57
N ARG A 8 -40.32 43.23 -22.53
CA ARG A 8 -40.07 42.36 -21.36
C ARG A 8 -38.60 41.96 -21.34
N LEU A 9 -37.86 42.45 -20.36
CA LEU A 9 -36.50 42.03 -20.04
C LEU A 9 -36.57 40.70 -19.32
N LEU A 10 -36.17 39.60 -19.96
CA LEU A 10 -35.96 38.30 -19.34
C LEU A 10 -34.54 38.29 -18.71
N ILE A 11 -34.48 38.39 -17.38
CA ILE A 11 -33.25 38.17 -16.62
C ILE A 11 -33.07 36.67 -16.52
N PHE A 12 -32.10 36.12 -17.27
CA PHE A 12 -31.60 34.76 -17.07
C PHE A 12 -30.68 34.77 -15.85
N GLY A 13 -31.21 34.36 -14.70
CA GLY A 13 -30.44 34.05 -13.54
C GLY A 13 -29.63 32.75 -13.78
N ALA A 14 -28.35 32.86 -14.09
CA ALA A 14 -27.47 31.72 -14.07
C ALA A 14 -27.28 31.25 -12.60
N LEU A 15 -28.00 30.18 -12.22
CA LEU A 15 -27.65 29.44 -11.00
C LEU A 15 -26.27 28.81 -11.24
N LEU A 16 -25.23 29.44 -10.69
CA LEU A 16 -23.95 28.76 -10.42
C LEU A 16 -24.23 27.75 -9.29
N THR A 17 -24.60 26.53 -9.66
CA THR A 17 -24.46 25.38 -8.77
C THR A 17 -22.99 25.15 -8.63
N GLY A 18 -22.40 25.73 -7.58
CA GLY A 18 -21.06 25.34 -7.14
C GLY A 18 -21.09 23.86 -6.79
N LEU A 19 -20.59 23.02 -7.70
CA LEU A 19 -20.16 21.66 -7.40
C LEU A 19 -19.04 21.81 -6.39
N THR A 20 -19.39 21.78 -5.09
CA THR A 20 -18.41 21.46 -4.05
C THR A 20 -18.01 20.02 -4.35
N SER A 21 -16.85 19.84 -5.01
CA SER A 21 -16.17 18.54 -5.06
C SER A 21 -16.15 17.98 -3.65
N ALA A 22 -16.86 16.88 -3.43
CA ALA A 22 -16.79 16.19 -2.16
C ALA A 22 -15.32 15.84 -1.91
N VAL A 23 -14.73 16.34 -0.82
CA VAL A 23 -13.39 15.98 -0.38
C VAL A 23 -13.36 14.45 -0.26
N GLY A 24 -12.76 13.76 -1.26
CA GLY A 24 -12.78 12.30 -1.33
C GLY A 24 -12.51 11.73 -2.73
N GLY A 25 -12.69 12.50 -3.82
CA GLY A 25 -12.37 12.09 -5.19
C GLY A 25 -12.67 10.62 -5.52
N ASP A 26 -11.98 10.08 -6.51
CA ASP A 26 -12.16 8.69 -6.99
C ASP A 26 -11.69 7.60 -5.99
N LEU A 27 -11.00 7.98 -4.91
CA LEU A 27 -10.61 7.08 -3.82
C LEU A 27 -11.71 6.83 -2.79
N ALA A 28 -12.78 7.62 -2.77
CA ALA A 28 -13.81 7.51 -1.74
C ALA A 28 -14.47 6.12 -1.72
N GLY A 29 -14.44 5.47 -0.56
CA GLY A 29 -14.95 4.11 -0.36
C GLY A 29 -13.99 2.99 -0.74
N LEU A 30 -12.83 3.30 -1.34
CA LEU A 30 -11.86 2.27 -1.71
C LEU A 30 -11.00 1.83 -0.52
N VAL A 31 -10.69 0.54 -0.48
CA VAL A 31 -9.65 -0.07 0.35
C VAL A 31 -8.57 -0.62 -0.58
N MET A 32 -7.46 0.10 -0.61
CA MET A 32 -6.30 -0.22 -1.44
C MET A 32 -5.19 -0.81 -0.58
N CYS A 33 -4.43 -1.74 -1.13
CA CYS A 33 -3.30 -2.34 -0.42
C CYS A 33 -1.97 -1.89 -1.00
N GLY A 34 -0.92 -1.80 -0.19
CA GLY A 34 0.43 -1.78 -0.72
C GLY A 34 0.78 -3.14 -1.33
N TYR A 35 1.48 -3.15 -2.44
CA TYR A 35 1.94 -4.36 -3.12
C TYR A 35 3.43 -4.22 -3.41
N GLN A 36 4.24 -5.05 -2.75
CA GLN A 36 5.69 -4.98 -2.84
C GLN A 36 6.20 -5.57 -4.17
N GLY A 37 5.71 -6.76 -4.53
CA GLY A 37 6.11 -7.41 -5.76
C GLY A 37 7.62 -7.67 -5.87
N TRP A 38 8.33 -7.86 -4.76
CA TRP A 38 9.80 -7.88 -4.71
C TRP A 38 10.41 -9.26 -4.45
N PHE A 39 9.61 -10.29 -4.12
CA PHE A 39 10.10 -11.63 -3.87
C PHE A 39 10.58 -12.30 -5.15
N ARG A 40 11.80 -12.84 -5.13
CA ARG A 40 12.42 -13.54 -6.27
C ARG A 40 12.90 -14.90 -5.83
N CYS A 41 12.87 -15.85 -6.76
CA CYS A 41 13.32 -17.22 -6.55
C CYS A 41 14.45 -17.58 -7.48
N GLN A 42 15.34 -18.45 -7.03
CA GLN A 42 16.32 -19.04 -7.91
C GLN A 42 15.59 -19.82 -9.03
N GLY A 43 15.93 -19.52 -10.28
CA GLY A 43 15.32 -20.15 -11.45
C GLY A 43 14.01 -19.52 -11.93
N ASP A 44 13.61 -18.36 -11.42
CA ASP A 44 12.40 -17.63 -11.86
C ASP A 44 12.60 -16.80 -13.14
N GLY A 45 13.80 -16.85 -13.71
CA GLY A 45 14.18 -16.10 -14.92
C GLY A 45 14.50 -14.63 -14.70
N SER A 46 14.65 -14.18 -13.44
CA SER A 46 15.08 -12.82 -13.10
C SER A 46 16.57 -12.71 -12.77
N ASP A 47 17.26 -13.84 -12.64
CA ASP A 47 18.66 -13.98 -12.21
C ASP A 47 18.99 -13.28 -10.87
N SER A 48 17.96 -12.93 -10.09
CA SER A 48 18.08 -12.23 -8.81
C SER A 48 18.30 -13.17 -7.60
N GLY A 49 18.30 -14.48 -7.80
CA GLY A 49 18.36 -15.49 -6.74
C GLY A 49 17.17 -15.39 -5.79
N TRP A 50 17.39 -15.64 -4.50
CA TRP A 50 16.37 -15.59 -3.45
C TRP A 50 16.18 -14.18 -2.86
N LEU A 51 15.91 -13.17 -3.71
CA LEU A 51 15.75 -11.79 -3.25
C LEU A 51 14.54 -11.64 -2.32
N HIS A 52 14.69 -10.94 -1.21
CA HIS A 52 13.75 -10.77 -0.09
C HIS A 52 13.39 -12.04 0.69
N TYR A 53 13.78 -13.22 0.22
CA TYR A 53 13.69 -14.46 0.98
C TYR A 53 14.96 -14.75 1.79
N ALA A 54 16.13 -14.51 1.20
CA ALA A 54 17.42 -15.03 1.63
C ALA A 54 18.21 -14.08 2.53
N VAL A 55 18.94 -14.66 3.46
CA VAL A 55 20.02 -14.00 4.21
C VAL A 55 21.34 -14.24 3.48
N ASN A 56 22.01 -13.19 3.05
CA ASN A 56 23.31 -13.28 2.36
C ASN A 56 23.29 -14.30 1.17
N GLY A 57 22.22 -14.31 0.39
CA GLY A 57 22.04 -15.19 -0.76
C GLY A 57 21.64 -16.64 -0.43
N LYS A 58 21.53 -17.01 0.84
CA LYS A 58 21.10 -18.34 1.30
C LYS A 58 19.66 -18.29 1.82
N PHE A 59 18.79 -19.12 1.25
CA PHE A 59 17.43 -19.31 1.76
C PHE A 59 17.27 -20.76 2.22
N GLN A 60 17.47 -20.99 3.51
CA GLN A 60 17.45 -22.31 4.17
C GLN A 60 17.14 -22.15 5.66
N PRO A 61 16.81 -23.21 6.42
CA PRO A 61 16.60 -23.12 7.86
C PRO A 61 17.73 -22.34 8.56
N GLY A 62 17.36 -21.41 9.43
CA GLY A 62 18.28 -20.45 10.07
C GLY A 62 18.68 -19.24 9.21
N HIS A 63 18.32 -19.22 7.92
CA HIS A 63 18.66 -18.15 6.99
C HIS A 63 17.42 -17.72 6.19
N SER A 64 16.53 -16.97 6.82
CA SER A 64 15.29 -16.48 6.24
C SER A 64 15.07 -15.02 6.59
N HIS A 65 14.62 -14.21 5.63
CA HIS A 65 14.11 -12.86 5.91
C HIS A 65 12.63 -12.85 6.25
N ILE A 66 11.84 -13.81 5.73
CA ILE A 66 10.40 -13.78 5.87
C ILE A 66 9.93 -14.24 7.26
N GLU A 67 8.88 -13.58 7.74
CA GLU A 67 8.19 -13.88 9.01
C GLU A 67 6.99 -14.80 8.82
N MET A 68 6.47 -14.90 7.59
CA MET A 68 5.29 -15.67 7.22
C MET A 68 5.59 -16.55 6.03
N TRP A 69 4.93 -17.71 5.94
CA TRP A 69 5.07 -18.59 4.79
C TRP A 69 3.82 -18.53 3.91
N PRO A 70 3.96 -18.42 2.56
CA PRO A 70 2.80 -18.34 1.67
C PRO A 70 2.03 -19.67 1.66
N ASP A 71 0.72 -19.59 1.48
CA ASP A 71 -0.10 -20.77 1.19
C ASP A 71 0.00 -21.08 -0.30
N MET A 72 0.63 -22.23 -0.60
CA MET A 72 0.86 -22.67 -1.97
C MET A 72 -0.28 -23.54 -2.53
N GLY A 73 -1.37 -23.73 -1.76
CA GLY A 73 -2.45 -24.67 -2.09
C GLY A 73 -3.17 -24.40 -3.41
N GLU A 74 -3.29 -23.14 -3.80
CA GLU A 74 -3.97 -22.74 -5.04
C GLU A 74 -3.01 -22.40 -6.19
N LEU A 75 -1.69 -22.46 -5.98
CA LEU A 75 -0.71 -22.15 -7.01
C LEU A 75 -0.49 -23.35 -7.91
N ASP A 76 -0.36 -23.10 -9.21
CA ASP A 76 -0.05 -24.13 -10.20
C ASP A 76 1.44 -24.53 -10.13
N PRO A 77 1.85 -25.69 -10.70
CA PRO A 77 3.23 -26.17 -10.58
C PRO A 77 4.30 -25.19 -11.07
N ASP A 78 4.00 -24.37 -12.08
CA ASP A 78 4.90 -23.37 -12.66
C ASP A 78 5.00 -22.07 -11.86
N GLU A 79 4.17 -21.94 -10.81
CA GLU A 79 4.23 -20.85 -9.84
C GLU A 79 5.05 -21.20 -8.60
N ARG A 80 5.49 -22.48 -8.45
CA ARG A 80 6.09 -23.01 -7.23
C ARG A 80 7.59 -23.23 -7.36
N PHE A 81 8.30 -22.72 -6.37
CA PHE A 81 9.76 -22.85 -6.29
C PHE A 81 10.13 -23.59 -5.02
N ALA A 82 10.70 -24.79 -5.20
CA ALA A 82 11.13 -25.65 -4.11
C ALA A 82 12.27 -25.04 -3.30
N THR A 83 12.21 -25.16 -1.98
CA THR A 83 13.21 -24.65 -1.06
C THR A 83 13.87 -25.77 -0.26
N PRO A 84 14.99 -25.53 0.41
CA PRO A 84 15.58 -26.44 1.41
C PRO A 84 14.73 -26.65 2.67
N PHE A 85 13.70 -25.84 2.89
CA PHE A 85 12.82 -25.96 4.06
C PHE A 85 11.89 -27.19 3.94
N ARG A 86 11.48 -27.71 5.08
CA ARG A 86 10.56 -28.85 5.19
C ARG A 86 9.42 -28.56 6.14
N HIS A 87 8.22 -29.01 5.79
CA HIS A 87 7.07 -29.07 6.70
C HIS A 87 7.26 -30.22 7.72
N ALA A 88 6.48 -30.18 8.79
CA ALA A 88 6.54 -31.22 9.85
C ALA A 88 6.30 -32.65 9.35
N ASP A 89 5.57 -32.81 8.24
CA ASP A 89 5.31 -34.09 7.58
C ASP A 89 6.42 -34.52 6.58
N GLY A 90 7.51 -33.77 6.49
CA GLY A 90 8.67 -34.02 5.63
C GLY A 90 8.55 -33.51 4.20
N ARG A 91 7.39 -33.00 3.77
CA ARG A 91 7.23 -32.42 2.42
C ARG A 91 8.14 -31.21 2.25
N VAL A 92 8.64 -31.04 1.01
CA VAL A 92 9.39 -29.83 0.64
C VAL A 92 8.47 -28.63 0.76
N ALA A 93 8.95 -27.58 1.39
CA ALA A 93 8.25 -26.30 1.43
C ALA A 93 8.59 -25.48 0.17
N GLU A 94 7.59 -24.89 -0.41
CA GLU A 94 7.68 -24.12 -1.65
C GLU A 94 7.28 -22.66 -1.41
N VAL A 95 7.77 -21.76 -2.27
CA VAL A 95 7.41 -20.34 -2.29
C VAL A 95 7.15 -19.90 -3.74
N PHE A 96 6.67 -18.67 -3.92
CA PHE A 96 6.38 -18.08 -5.23
C PHE A 96 7.40 -17.01 -5.63
N SER A 97 7.44 -16.64 -6.91
CA SER A 97 8.15 -15.45 -7.37
C SER A 97 7.18 -14.37 -7.87
N SER A 98 7.43 -13.12 -7.47
CA SER A 98 6.63 -11.98 -7.90
C SER A 98 6.78 -11.63 -9.39
N VAL A 99 7.81 -12.13 -10.10
CA VAL A 99 7.92 -11.96 -11.56
C VAL A 99 7.09 -12.97 -12.35
N ASN A 100 6.50 -13.97 -11.68
CA ASN A 100 5.60 -14.91 -12.32
C ASN A 100 4.25 -14.24 -12.61
N GLU A 101 3.83 -14.25 -13.88
CA GLU A 101 2.60 -13.60 -14.33
C GLU A 101 1.35 -14.28 -13.73
N ALA A 102 1.32 -15.62 -13.69
CA ALA A 102 0.19 -16.39 -13.15
C ALA A 102 -0.02 -16.08 -11.66
N THR A 103 1.07 -15.98 -10.87
CA THR A 103 1.03 -15.62 -9.45
C THR A 103 0.48 -14.19 -9.26
N THR A 104 0.96 -13.22 -10.03
CA THR A 104 0.42 -11.85 -9.96
C THR A 104 -1.06 -11.85 -10.30
N ARG A 105 -1.48 -12.57 -11.34
CA ARG A 105 -2.88 -12.66 -11.74
C ARG A 105 -3.74 -13.33 -10.66
N ARG A 106 -3.23 -14.35 -9.98
CA ARG A 106 -3.87 -15.00 -8.83
C ARG A 106 -4.09 -14.03 -7.68
N HIS A 107 -3.11 -13.21 -7.35
CA HIS A 107 -3.23 -12.16 -6.34
C HIS A 107 -4.36 -11.18 -6.68
N PHE A 108 -4.46 -10.71 -7.91
CA PHE A 108 -5.54 -9.82 -8.34
C PHE A 108 -6.90 -10.52 -8.41
N ARG A 109 -6.94 -11.82 -8.73
CA ARG A 109 -8.15 -12.64 -8.63
C ARG A 109 -8.62 -12.71 -7.18
N TRP A 110 -7.73 -12.99 -6.22
CA TRP A 110 -8.08 -12.95 -4.80
C TRP A 110 -8.62 -11.57 -4.39
N MET A 111 -8.01 -10.48 -4.82
CA MET A 111 -8.54 -9.14 -4.54
C MET A 111 -9.98 -9.00 -5.03
N ARG A 112 -10.30 -9.47 -6.25
CA ARG A 112 -11.67 -9.45 -6.78
C ARG A 112 -12.61 -10.31 -5.93
N GLU A 113 -12.24 -11.53 -5.62
CA GLU A 113 -13.07 -12.50 -4.91
C GLU A 113 -13.38 -12.06 -3.49
N TYR A 114 -12.43 -11.41 -2.83
CA TYR A 114 -12.60 -10.91 -1.47
C TYR A 114 -13.04 -9.45 -1.39
N GLY A 115 -13.21 -8.74 -2.51
CA GLY A 115 -13.72 -7.36 -2.54
C GLY A 115 -12.70 -6.31 -2.13
N ILE A 116 -11.40 -6.55 -2.38
CA ILE A 116 -10.31 -5.58 -2.25
C ILE A 116 -10.22 -4.79 -3.56
N ASP A 117 -10.14 -3.45 -3.48
CA ASP A 117 -10.34 -2.59 -4.63
C ASP A 117 -9.10 -2.48 -5.55
N GLY A 118 -7.91 -2.69 -5.02
CA GLY A 118 -6.67 -2.67 -5.80
C GLY A 118 -5.42 -2.40 -4.99
N VAL A 119 -4.35 -1.94 -5.67
CA VAL A 119 -3.03 -1.79 -5.08
C VAL A 119 -2.35 -0.47 -5.38
N PHE A 120 -1.50 -0.04 -4.44
CA PHE A 120 -0.37 0.84 -4.69
C PHE A 120 0.86 -0.05 -4.94
N LEU A 121 1.26 -0.16 -6.21
CA LEU A 121 2.43 -0.95 -6.60
C LEU A 121 3.70 -0.20 -6.20
N GLN A 122 4.43 -0.75 -5.26
CA GLN A 122 5.70 -0.19 -4.77
C GLN A 122 6.77 -0.28 -5.85
N ARG A 123 7.46 0.83 -6.06
CA ARG A 123 8.61 0.94 -6.94
C ARG A 123 9.74 1.64 -6.19
N PHE A 124 10.64 0.85 -5.61
CA PHE A 124 11.79 1.40 -4.90
C PHE A 124 12.70 2.14 -5.86
N ALA A 125 12.79 3.46 -5.72
CA ALA A 125 13.53 4.30 -6.63
C ALA A 125 15.03 3.95 -6.64
N VAL A 126 15.59 3.51 -5.51
CA VAL A 126 16.99 3.07 -5.41
C VAL A 126 17.28 1.84 -6.28
N THR A 127 16.34 0.90 -6.41
CA THR A 127 16.53 -0.31 -7.23
C THR A 127 16.46 -0.02 -8.73
N THR A 128 15.83 1.09 -9.13
CA THR A 128 15.80 1.50 -10.55
C THR A 128 17.17 1.94 -11.07
N LEU A 129 18.13 2.20 -10.17
CA LEU A 129 19.52 2.55 -10.54
C LEU A 129 20.31 1.33 -11.05
N ASN A 130 19.91 0.11 -10.68
CA ASN A 130 20.46 -1.13 -11.20
C ASN A 130 19.60 -1.62 -12.38
N PRO A 131 20.17 -1.83 -13.59
CA PRO A 131 19.41 -2.23 -14.77
C PRO A 131 18.65 -3.55 -14.60
N GLU A 132 19.26 -4.56 -13.99
CA GLU A 132 18.67 -5.90 -13.81
C GLU A 132 17.48 -5.85 -12.84
N LEU A 133 17.65 -5.18 -11.68
CA LEU A 133 16.57 -5.01 -10.71
C LEU A 133 15.43 -4.15 -11.28
N ARG A 134 15.76 -3.14 -12.08
CA ARG A 134 14.78 -2.32 -12.79
C ARG A 134 13.96 -3.14 -13.77
N GLU A 135 14.62 -4.02 -14.57
CA GLU A 135 13.94 -4.90 -15.52
C GLU A 135 12.96 -5.84 -14.81
N ALA A 136 13.37 -6.44 -13.69
CA ALA A 136 12.49 -7.27 -12.86
C ALA A 136 11.29 -6.47 -12.31
N GLN A 137 11.50 -5.22 -11.87
CA GLN A 137 10.40 -4.33 -11.46
C GLN A 137 9.47 -3.98 -12.63
N ASP A 138 10.01 -3.78 -13.84
CA ASP A 138 9.21 -3.51 -15.04
C ASP A 138 8.34 -4.71 -15.42
N LYS A 139 8.85 -5.93 -15.25
CA LYS A 139 8.08 -7.17 -15.44
C LYS A 139 6.92 -7.27 -14.44
N VAL A 140 7.18 -7.02 -13.14
CA VAL A 140 6.12 -6.98 -12.13
C VAL A 140 5.08 -5.91 -12.45
N LEU A 141 5.50 -4.71 -12.85
CA LEU A 141 4.57 -3.64 -13.24
C LEU A 141 3.71 -4.07 -14.43
N THR A 142 4.30 -4.71 -15.45
CA THR A 142 3.58 -5.24 -16.61
C THR A 142 2.54 -6.26 -16.19
N ASN A 143 2.91 -7.21 -15.32
CA ASN A 143 2.02 -8.23 -14.79
C ASN A 143 0.88 -7.62 -13.95
N CYS A 144 1.19 -6.65 -13.07
CA CYS A 144 0.19 -5.94 -12.27
C CYS A 144 -0.82 -5.20 -13.15
N ARG A 145 -0.34 -4.47 -14.18
CA ARG A 145 -1.19 -3.78 -15.14
C ARG A 145 -2.15 -4.74 -15.85
N ALA A 146 -1.60 -5.83 -16.40
CA ALA A 146 -2.39 -6.84 -17.11
C ALA A 146 -3.43 -7.49 -16.18
N SER A 147 -3.01 -7.87 -14.96
CA SER A 147 -3.86 -8.49 -13.96
C SER A 147 -4.95 -7.57 -13.45
N ALA A 148 -4.63 -6.31 -13.17
CA ALA A 148 -5.60 -5.30 -12.74
C ALA A 148 -6.72 -5.12 -13.77
N ASN A 149 -6.37 -5.03 -15.06
CA ASN A 149 -7.35 -4.94 -16.15
C ASN A 149 -8.21 -6.21 -16.26
N ALA A 150 -7.59 -7.38 -16.22
CA ALA A 150 -8.28 -8.67 -16.34
C ALA A 150 -9.25 -8.93 -15.18
N GLU A 151 -8.85 -8.59 -13.96
CA GLU A 151 -9.63 -8.83 -12.74
C GLU A 151 -10.46 -7.61 -12.30
N LYS A 152 -10.46 -6.54 -13.10
CA LYS A 152 -11.20 -5.28 -12.86
C LYS A 152 -10.87 -4.68 -11.48
N ARG A 153 -9.60 -4.65 -11.14
CA ARG A 153 -9.07 -4.00 -9.93
C ARG A 153 -8.30 -2.75 -10.32
N LYS A 154 -8.11 -1.85 -9.39
CA LYS A 154 -7.35 -0.62 -9.61
C LYS A 154 -5.89 -0.81 -9.24
N TRP A 155 -5.01 -0.01 -9.85
CA TRP A 155 -3.62 0.08 -9.45
C TRP A 155 -3.08 1.50 -9.59
N VAL A 156 -2.08 1.82 -8.78
CA VAL A 156 -1.35 3.09 -8.77
C VAL A 156 0.13 2.77 -8.67
N LEU A 157 0.97 3.48 -9.40
CA LEU A 157 2.41 3.41 -9.18
C LEU A 157 2.78 4.23 -7.95
N MET A 158 3.57 3.64 -7.05
CA MET A 158 4.07 4.31 -5.84
C MET A 158 5.59 4.25 -5.80
N TYR A 159 6.24 5.39 -6.04
CA TYR A 159 7.68 5.48 -5.82
C TYR A 159 7.99 5.55 -4.33
N ASP A 160 8.77 4.57 -3.85
CA ASP A 160 9.38 4.61 -2.52
C ASP A 160 10.80 5.13 -2.64
N LEU A 161 11.08 6.24 -1.93
CA LEU A 161 12.38 6.91 -1.96
C LEU A 161 13.33 6.44 -0.85
N SER A 162 12.98 5.37 -0.12
CA SER A 162 13.85 4.80 0.91
C SER A 162 15.18 4.36 0.30
N GLY A 163 16.28 4.76 0.96
CA GLY A 163 17.64 4.44 0.51
C GLY A 163 18.12 5.22 -0.72
N LEU A 164 17.26 6.00 -1.37
CA LEU A 164 17.67 6.83 -2.50
C LEU A 164 18.45 8.04 -1.98
N LYS A 165 19.68 8.23 -2.47
CA LYS A 165 20.47 9.43 -2.16
C LYS A 165 19.87 10.66 -2.83
N THR A 166 20.00 11.81 -2.18
CA THR A 166 19.41 13.10 -2.60
C THR A 166 19.79 13.47 -4.03
N GLU A 167 21.05 13.28 -4.42
CA GLU A 167 21.53 13.57 -5.78
C GLU A 167 20.85 12.73 -6.88
N ASN A 168 20.19 11.63 -6.53
CA ASN A 168 19.50 10.74 -7.45
C ASN A 168 17.98 10.96 -7.55
N PHE A 169 17.41 11.94 -6.86
CA PHE A 169 15.96 12.18 -6.91
C PHE A 169 15.44 12.46 -8.33
N HIS A 170 16.24 13.10 -9.18
CA HIS A 170 15.91 13.32 -10.60
C HIS A 170 15.66 12.01 -11.36
N ARG A 171 16.24 10.88 -10.92
CA ARG A 171 16.04 9.55 -11.55
C ARG A 171 14.58 9.07 -11.45
N VAL A 172 13.83 9.51 -10.46
CA VAL A 172 12.40 9.24 -10.38
C VAL A 172 11.66 9.84 -11.58
N ILE A 173 12.03 11.07 -11.96
CA ILE A 173 11.48 11.74 -13.15
C ILE A 173 11.86 11.01 -14.44
N ASP A 174 13.14 10.61 -14.55
CA ASP A 174 13.63 9.89 -15.73
C ASP A 174 12.92 8.55 -15.89
N ASP A 175 12.77 7.80 -14.79
CA ASP A 175 12.08 6.51 -14.80
C ASP A 175 10.59 6.66 -15.13
N TRP A 176 9.90 7.65 -14.56
CA TRP A 176 8.50 7.95 -14.88
C TRP A 176 8.32 8.25 -16.38
N LYS A 177 9.16 9.12 -16.95
CA LYS A 177 9.12 9.43 -18.37
C LYS A 177 9.36 8.19 -19.22
N ARG A 178 10.35 7.37 -18.86
CA ARG A 178 10.63 6.10 -19.53
C ARG A 178 9.43 5.17 -19.52
N LEU A 179 8.80 4.96 -18.35
CA LEU A 179 7.64 4.09 -18.21
C LEU A 179 6.47 4.56 -19.07
N ARG A 180 6.19 5.86 -19.10
CA ARG A 180 5.04 6.42 -19.83
C ARG A 180 5.24 6.49 -21.34
N PHE A 181 6.43 6.79 -21.81
CA PHE A 181 6.65 7.06 -23.23
C PHE A 181 7.25 5.86 -23.98
N GLN A 182 8.01 5.03 -23.32
CA GLN A 182 8.75 3.92 -23.95
C GLN A 182 8.44 2.57 -23.31
N GLY A 183 7.99 2.55 -22.07
CA GLY A 183 7.84 1.36 -21.23
C GLY A 183 6.40 0.87 -21.06
N PRO A 184 6.17 0.04 -20.04
CA PRO A 184 4.90 -0.68 -19.83
C PRO A 184 3.70 0.20 -19.50
N MET A 185 3.88 1.49 -19.24
CA MET A 185 2.77 2.43 -19.01
C MET A 185 2.39 3.24 -20.26
N LYS A 186 2.99 2.94 -21.42
CA LYS A 186 2.65 3.62 -22.67
C LYS A 186 1.19 3.36 -23.06
N GLY A 187 0.50 4.44 -23.44
CA GLY A 187 -0.93 4.42 -23.78
C GLY A 187 -1.83 4.52 -22.54
N GLY A 188 -3.14 4.60 -22.75
CA GLY A 188 -4.10 4.64 -21.66
C GLY A 188 -4.22 3.31 -20.93
N ASP A 189 -4.68 3.37 -19.68
CA ASP A 189 -4.97 2.19 -18.86
C ASP A 189 -6.25 2.41 -18.03
N PRO A 190 -7.36 1.71 -18.35
CA PRO A 190 -8.62 1.89 -17.63
C PRO A 190 -8.57 1.39 -16.18
N ALA A 191 -7.61 0.53 -15.85
CA ALA A 191 -7.40 0.05 -14.48
C ALA A 191 -6.56 1.04 -13.64
N TYR A 192 -5.80 1.96 -14.28
CA TYR A 192 -5.02 2.95 -13.55
C TYR A 192 -5.92 3.92 -12.81
N LEU A 193 -5.70 4.10 -11.51
CA LEU A 193 -6.55 4.97 -10.69
C LEU A 193 -6.29 6.44 -11.01
N HIS A 194 -7.37 7.19 -11.13
CA HIS A 194 -7.36 8.65 -11.26
C HIS A 194 -7.87 9.29 -9.97
N HIS A 195 -7.52 10.52 -9.75
CA HIS A 195 -8.07 11.37 -8.70
C HIS A 195 -8.39 12.73 -9.30
N ASP A 196 -9.66 13.13 -9.19
CA ASP A 196 -10.20 14.33 -9.83
C ASP A 196 -9.87 14.41 -11.33
N GLY A 197 -10.03 13.26 -12.02
CA GLY A 197 -9.79 13.12 -13.47
C GLY A 197 -8.31 13.08 -13.88
N LYS A 198 -7.35 13.16 -12.95
CA LYS A 198 -5.91 13.10 -13.21
C LYS A 198 -5.34 11.73 -12.81
N PRO A 199 -4.38 11.16 -13.56
CA PRO A 199 -3.71 9.93 -13.14
C PRO A 199 -3.02 10.14 -11.80
N LEU A 200 -3.28 9.24 -10.84
CA LEU A 200 -2.70 9.34 -9.49
C LEU A 200 -1.29 8.77 -9.47
N ILE A 201 -0.34 9.52 -8.92
CA ILE A 201 0.99 9.01 -8.58
C ILE A 201 1.20 9.10 -7.07
N ALA A 202 1.81 8.08 -6.47
CA ALA A 202 2.18 8.10 -5.07
C ALA A 202 3.69 8.24 -4.90
N LEU A 203 4.10 9.08 -3.95
CA LEU A 203 5.49 9.33 -3.58
C LEU A 203 5.63 9.09 -2.08
N TRP A 204 6.36 8.05 -1.67
CA TRP A 204 6.53 7.69 -0.27
C TRP A 204 7.90 8.10 0.26
N GLY A 205 7.93 8.67 1.47
CA GLY A 205 9.16 8.96 2.18
C GLY A 205 9.40 10.44 2.54
N LEU A 206 8.44 11.33 2.21
CA LEU A 206 8.55 12.76 2.51
C LEU A 206 8.49 13.04 4.02
N GLY A 207 9.55 13.65 4.56
CA GLY A 207 9.54 14.22 5.90
C GLY A 207 9.85 13.29 7.05
N PHE A 208 10.33 12.05 6.81
CA PHE A 208 10.84 11.16 7.86
C PHE A 208 12.17 11.66 8.41
N ASN A 209 12.37 11.57 9.74
CA ASN A 209 13.58 12.06 10.41
C ASN A 209 14.74 11.05 10.48
N ASP A 210 14.53 9.83 9.97
CA ASP A 210 15.55 8.78 9.89
C ASP A 210 16.43 8.87 8.63
N ARG A 211 16.22 9.90 7.81
CA ARG A 211 16.90 10.13 6.53
C ARG A 211 17.11 11.61 6.27
N ALA A 212 17.93 11.94 5.25
CA ALA A 212 18.13 13.33 4.83
C ALA A 212 16.80 13.97 4.44
N PRO A 213 16.50 15.21 4.88
CA PRO A 213 15.22 15.87 4.61
C PRO A 213 14.95 16.10 3.12
N ALA A 214 15.98 16.43 2.33
CA ALA A 214 15.93 16.61 0.87
C ALA A 214 14.74 17.47 0.40
N LEU A 215 14.38 18.53 1.15
CA LEU A 215 13.14 19.30 0.95
C LEU A 215 13.09 20.00 -0.41
N THR A 216 14.25 20.42 -0.94
CA THR A 216 14.37 21.03 -2.28
C THR A 216 14.07 20.02 -3.38
N GLU A 217 14.60 18.81 -3.26
CA GLU A 217 14.39 17.72 -4.21
C GLU A 217 12.96 17.20 -4.15
N TRP A 218 12.36 17.13 -2.97
CA TRP A 218 10.94 16.85 -2.82
C TRP A 218 10.06 17.89 -3.50
N GLU A 219 10.38 19.19 -3.34
CA GLU A 219 9.67 20.27 -4.03
C GLU A 219 9.79 20.10 -5.56
N MET A 220 10.97 19.77 -6.07
CA MET A 220 11.19 19.48 -7.49
C MET A 220 10.29 18.33 -7.98
N LEU A 221 10.21 17.21 -7.25
CA LEU A 221 9.37 16.08 -7.63
C LEU A 221 7.88 16.46 -7.64
N LEU A 222 7.39 17.13 -6.60
CA LEU A 222 6.00 17.57 -6.49
C LEU A 222 5.63 18.52 -7.65
N ARG A 223 6.48 19.51 -7.92
CA ARG A 223 6.28 20.44 -9.06
C ARG A 223 6.27 19.71 -10.40
N PHE A 224 7.18 18.75 -10.58
CA PHE A 224 7.25 17.97 -11.80
C PHE A 224 5.97 17.18 -12.03
N PHE A 225 5.53 16.35 -11.08
CA PHE A 225 4.35 15.49 -11.26
C PHE A 225 3.06 16.28 -11.44
N ARG A 226 2.90 17.39 -10.71
CA ARG A 226 1.76 18.30 -10.92
C ARG A 226 1.80 18.96 -12.29
N GLY A 227 2.96 19.38 -12.76
CA GLY A 227 3.18 19.94 -14.10
C GLY A 227 2.98 18.92 -15.22
N ASP A 228 3.23 17.63 -14.95
CA ASP A 228 2.96 16.52 -15.88
C ASP A 228 1.47 16.07 -15.88
N GLY A 229 0.61 16.80 -15.13
CA GLY A 229 -0.83 16.59 -15.09
C GLY A 229 -1.28 15.45 -14.16
N CYS A 230 -0.44 15.02 -13.23
CA CYS A 230 -0.79 14.01 -12.24
C CYS A 230 -1.46 14.63 -11.00
N ALA A 231 -2.37 13.88 -10.36
CA ALA A 231 -2.66 14.03 -8.95
C ALA A 231 -1.56 13.33 -8.14
N VAL A 232 -1.15 13.92 -7.01
CA VAL A 232 -0.02 13.42 -6.22
C VAL A 232 -0.48 13.02 -4.83
N MET A 233 -0.23 11.76 -4.44
CA MET A 233 -0.31 11.31 -3.06
C MET A 233 1.09 11.31 -2.44
N VAL A 234 1.21 11.82 -1.22
CA VAL A 234 2.46 11.76 -0.44
C VAL A 234 2.33 10.83 0.76
N GLY A 235 3.27 9.88 0.87
CA GLY A 235 3.48 9.05 2.06
C GLY A 235 4.39 9.81 3.04
N VAL A 236 3.88 10.07 4.24
CA VAL A 236 4.52 10.92 5.25
C VAL A 236 4.65 10.20 6.60
N PRO A 237 5.48 10.67 7.54
CA PRO A 237 5.54 10.13 8.90
C PRO A 237 4.18 10.20 9.60
N TYR A 238 3.96 9.34 10.57
CA TYR A 238 2.69 9.31 11.31
C TYR A 238 2.42 10.61 12.07
N TYR A 239 3.48 11.28 12.59
CA TYR A 239 3.37 12.54 13.33
C TYR A 239 3.67 13.78 12.48
N TRP A 240 3.48 13.69 11.15
CA TRP A 240 3.78 14.77 10.19
C TRP A 240 3.19 16.14 10.53
N ARG A 241 1.92 16.16 10.99
CA ARG A 241 1.25 17.42 11.31
C ARG A 241 1.82 18.10 12.56
N THR A 242 2.28 17.32 13.51
CA THR A 242 2.84 17.84 14.77
C THR A 242 4.34 18.08 14.71
N LEU A 243 5.01 17.72 13.61
CA LEU A 243 6.46 17.84 13.41
C LEU A 243 7.27 17.22 14.55
N ARG A 244 6.91 16.03 15.00
CA ARG A 244 7.51 15.35 16.15
C ARG A 244 7.77 13.87 15.85
N ARG A 245 8.47 13.21 16.78
CA ARG A 245 8.75 11.76 16.79
C ARG A 245 9.42 11.30 15.50
N ASP A 246 8.68 10.66 14.58
CA ASP A 246 9.19 10.16 13.30
C ASP A 246 9.22 11.21 12.18
N ALA A 247 8.71 12.42 12.44
CA ALA A 247 8.74 13.52 11.48
C ALA A 247 9.92 14.47 11.74
N ILE A 248 10.44 15.08 10.68
CA ILE A 248 11.33 16.25 10.79
C ILE A 248 10.60 17.42 11.45
N THR A 249 11.36 18.32 12.07
CA THR A 249 10.81 19.49 12.79
C THR A 249 10.69 20.75 11.92
N ASP A 250 11.12 20.69 10.66
CA ASP A 250 11.11 21.82 9.74
C ASP A 250 9.67 22.11 9.24
N PRO A 251 9.11 23.30 9.48
CA PRO A 251 7.76 23.67 9.03
C PRO A 251 7.58 23.70 7.51
N LYS A 252 8.66 23.75 6.73
CA LYS A 252 8.60 23.60 5.26
C LYS A 252 7.97 22.28 4.84
N LEU A 253 7.98 21.26 5.72
CA LEU A 253 7.26 20.01 5.46
C LEU A 253 5.77 20.24 5.19
N HIS A 254 5.12 21.13 5.95
CA HIS A 254 3.71 21.46 5.73
C HIS A 254 3.45 22.16 4.39
N GLU A 255 4.38 23.03 3.97
CA GLU A 255 4.29 23.68 2.66
C GLU A 255 4.36 22.66 1.52
N LEU A 256 5.28 21.69 1.61
CA LEU A 256 5.42 20.63 0.63
C LEU A 256 4.21 19.69 0.62
N ILE A 257 3.73 19.29 1.79
CA ILE A 257 2.52 18.45 1.89
C ILE A 257 1.31 19.17 1.28
N ALA A 258 1.18 20.47 1.48
CA ALA A 258 0.10 21.27 0.88
C ALA A 258 0.17 21.38 -0.65
N MET A 259 1.29 20.99 -1.27
CA MET A 259 1.40 20.87 -2.73
C MET A 259 0.84 19.53 -3.26
N ALA A 260 0.59 18.55 -2.41
CA ALA A 260 -0.01 17.26 -2.82
C ALA A 260 -1.52 17.38 -3.00
N ASP A 261 -2.16 16.30 -3.44
CA ASP A 261 -3.61 16.17 -3.51
C ASP A 261 -4.12 15.21 -2.42
N ILE A 262 -3.29 14.25 -1.95
CA ILE A 262 -3.64 13.28 -0.92
C ILE A 262 -2.46 13.11 0.05
N VAL A 263 -2.78 13.02 1.34
CA VAL A 263 -1.81 12.73 2.42
C VAL A 263 -2.05 11.35 2.98
N SER A 264 -1.01 10.51 3.06
CA SER A 264 -1.07 9.15 3.59
C SER A 264 -0.02 8.95 4.69
N PRO A 265 -0.40 9.07 5.99
CA PRO A 265 0.54 8.91 7.10
C PRO A 265 0.82 7.43 7.40
N TRP A 266 2.10 7.10 7.57
CA TRP A 266 2.57 5.73 7.79
C TRP A 266 2.45 5.33 9.27
N SER A 267 1.46 4.50 9.58
CA SER A 267 1.16 4.07 10.95
C SER A 267 1.84 2.76 11.37
N VAL A 268 2.43 2.00 10.45
CA VAL A 268 3.05 0.70 10.76
C VAL A 268 4.10 0.86 11.87
N GLY A 269 3.97 0.05 12.92
CA GLY A 269 4.86 0.09 14.08
C GLY A 269 4.63 1.25 15.07
N ARG A 270 3.65 2.14 14.86
CA ARG A 270 3.42 3.31 15.72
C ARG A 270 2.54 3.04 16.93
N TYR A 271 1.79 1.96 16.90
CA TYR A 271 0.98 1.41 17.99
C TYR A 271 0.78 -0.09 17.75
N GLY A 272 0.40 -0.84 18.79
CA GLY A 272 0.37 -2.31 18.71
C GLY A 272 -0.88 -2.98 19.32
N THR A 273 -1.92 -2.22 19.69
CA THR A 273 -3.18 -2.78 20.19
C THR A 273 -4.38 -2.01 19.63
N PRO A 274 -5.59 -2.63 19.59
CA PRO A 274 -6.82 -1.96 19.18
C PRO A 274 -7.12 -0.71 20.02
N GLU A 275 -6.85 -0.75 21.32
CA GLU A 275 -7.08 0.36 22.25
C GLU A 275 -6.11 1.51 21.96
N ALA A 276 -4.84 1.20 21.68
CA ALA A 276 -3.85 2.19 21.30
C ALA A 276 -4.20 2.85 19.95
N ALA A 277 -4.75 2.10 19.00
CA ALA A 277 -5.26 2.66 17.73
C ALA A 277 -6.46 3.58 18.00
N ALA A 278 -7.41 3.15 18.82
CA ALA A 278 -8.58 3.96 19.18
C ALA A 278 -8.17 5.26 19.91
N ALA A 279 -7.13 5.23 20.73
CA ALA A 279 -6.61 6.39 21.43
C ALA A 279 -6.00 7.45 20.48
N GLN A 280 -5.70 7.11 19.21
CA GLN A 280 -5.19 8.08 18.22
C GLN A 280 -6.29 8.93 17.55
N VAL A 281 -7.57 8.56 17.71
CA VAL A 281 -8.68 9.23 17.00
C VAL A 281 -8.75 10.72 17.32
N GLU A 282 -8.79 11.08 18.58
CA GLU A 282 -8.93 12.49 19.00
C GLU A 282 -7.64 13.31 18.83
N PRO A 283 -6.45 12.83 19.27
CA PRO A 283 -5.25 13.67 19.20
C PRO A 283 -4.61 13.76 17.82
N LEU A 284 -4.83 12.77 16.94
CA LEU A 284 -4.15 12.69 15.64
C LEU A 284 -5.12 12.60 14.46
N LEU A 285 -5.93 11.53 14.35
CA LEU A 285 -6.69 11.26 13.13
C LEU A 285 -7.69 12.37 12.79
N LYS A 286 -8.47 12.83 13.76
CA LYS A 286 -9.42 13.94 13.54
C LYS A 286 -8.74 15.26 13.21
N PRO A 287 -7.70 15.70 13.96
CA PRO A 287 -6.96 16.91 13.60
C PRO A 287 -6.23 16.84 12.25
N ASP A 288 -5.71 15.66 11.86
CA ASP A 288 -5.08 15.45 10.55
C ASP A 288 -6.11 15.59 9.43
N LEU A 289 -7.27 14.93 9.59
CA LEU A 289 -8.39 15.07 8.65
C LEU A 289 -8.90 16.50 8.53
N ALA A 290 -8.97 17.24 9.66
CA ALA A 290 -9.36 18.65 9.65
C ALA A 290 -8.35 19.51 8.90
N TRP A 291 -7.05 19.33 9.16
CA TRP A 291 -5.98 20.02 8.48
C TRP A 291 -5.98 19.80 6.96
N CYS A 292 -6.19 18.54 6.53
CA CYS A 292 -6.30 18.19 5.12
C CYS A 292 -7.55 18.85 4.49
N ARG A 293 -8.70 18.73 5.13
CA ARG A 293 -9.97 19.30 4.64
C ARG A 293 -9.90 20.82 4.46
N GLU A 294 -9.29 21.54 5.39
CA GLU A 294 -9.10 23.00 5.31
C GLU A 294 -8.27 23.42 4.10
N ARG A 295 -7.46 22.50 3.56
CA ARG A 295 -6.59 22.72 2.41
C ARG A 295 -7.06 22.05 1.12
N GLY A 296 -8.24 21.43 1.15
CA GLY A 296 -8.80 20.71 0.00
C GLY A 296 -8.05 19.41 -0.33
N LEU A 297 -7.33 18.82 0.64
CA LEU A 297 -6.55 17.60 0.45
C LEU A 297 -7.34 16.35 0.87
N GLY A 298 -7.15 15.26 0.14
CA GLY A 298 -7.55 13.93 0.56
C GLY A 298 -6.70 13.42 1.71
N TYR A 299 -7.25 12.48 2.51
CA TYR A 299 -6.53 11.83 3.60
C TYR A 299 -6.75 10.31 3.50
N LEU A 300 -5.66 9.56 3.37
CA LEU A 300 -5.66 8.11 3.23
C LEU A 300 -4.87 7.47 4.37
N PRO A 301 -5.51 7.19 5.52
CA PRO A 301 -4.82 6.59 6.65
C PRO A 301 -4.40 5.17 6.34
N VAL A 302 -3.21 4.79 6.84
CA VAL A 302 -2.67 3.44 6.77
C VAL A 302 -3.16 2.63 7.95
N ILE A 303 -3.54 1.37 7.69
CA ILE A 303 -3.81 0.33 8.71
C ILE A 303 -3.01 -0.93 8.35
N PHE A 304 -2.73 -1.78 9.35
CA PHE A 304 -1.90 -2.96 9.15
C PHE A 304 -2.32 -4.12 10.06
N PRO A 305 -2.14 -5.39 9.65
CA PRO A 305 -2.71 -6.53 10.38
C PRO A 305 -1.95 -6.90 11.66
N GLY A 306 -0.68 -6.61 11.71
CA GLY A 306 0.30 -6.90 12.75
C GLY A 306 1.70 -6.61 12.23
N PHE A 307 2.75 -6.84 13.03
CA PHE A 307 4.11 -6.55 12.62
C PHE A 307 5.10 -7.49 13.30
N SER A 308 6.01 -8.05 12.52
CA SER A 308 7.18 -8.81 12.97
C SER A 308 8.27 -8.71 11.92
N TRP A 309 9.46 -8.39 12.33
CA TRP A 309 10.64 -8.34 11.45
C TRP A 309 11.86 -9.04 12.10
N HIS A 310 11.60 -9.97 13.00
CA HIS A 310 12.61 -10.69 13.76
C HIS A 310 13.66 -11.36 12.85
N ASN A 311 13.22 -12.18 11.89
CA ASN A 311 14.10 -12.86 10.95
C ASN A 311 14.92 -11.86 10.10
N LEU A 312 14.26 -10.81 9.61
CA LEU A 312 14.91 -9.75 8.84
C LEU A 312 15.96 -9.00 9.67
N GLN A 313 15.67 -8.66 10.92
CA GLN A 313 16.63 -7.95 11.78
C GLN A 313 17.74 -8.87 12.31
N GLN A 314 17.44 -10.14 12.57
CA GLN A 314 18.45 -11.14 12.91
C GLN A 314 19.54 -11.24 11.82
N SER A 315 19.13 -11.19 10.54
CA SER A 315 20.06 -11.17 9.41
C SER A 315 21.00 -9.95 9.40
N ARG A 316 20.61 -8.87 10.10
CA ARG A 316 21.37 -7.62 10.28
C ARG A 316 22.10 -7.55 11.61
N GLY A 317 22.14 -8.67 12.38
CA GLY A 317 22.76 -8.76 13.69
C GLY A 317 22.01 -8.02 14.80
N ARG A 318 20.71 -7.79 14.64
CA ARG A 318 19.87 -7.14 15.64
C ARG A 318 18.88 -8.15 16.22
N ASP A 319 18.71 -8.11 17.55
CA ASP A 319 17.74 -8.94 18.26
C ASP A 319 16.43 -8.16 18.43
N GLU A 320 15.47 -8.45 17.60
CA GLU A 320 14.14 -7.85 17.64
C GLU A 320 13.09 -8.90 18.04
N LYS A 321 12.10 -8.48 18.78
CA LYS A 321 11.06 -9.38 19.29
C LYS A 321 10.27 -10.01 18.14
N PHE A 322 10.23 -11.35 18.11
CA PHE A 322 9.33 -12.08 17.24
C PHE A 322 7.86 -11.76 17.56
N ASN A 323 7.03 -11.54 16.54
CA ASN A 323 5.62 -11.15 16.68
C ASN A 323 5.45 -9.89 17.56
N ALA A 324 6.23 -8.86 17.28
CA ALA A 324 6.30 -7.65 18.11
C ALA A 324 4.94 -6.96 18.26
N ILE A 325 4.13 -6.96 17.20
CA ILE A 325 2.73 -6.50 17.20
C ILE A 325 1.84 -7.66 16.74
N PRO A 326 1.19 -8.36 17.67
CA PRO A 326 0.35 -9.51 17.35
C PRO A 326 -0.87 -9.14 16.51
N ARG A 327 -1.22 -10.01 15.59
CA ARG A 327 -2.38 -9.87 14.69
C ARG A 327 -3.73 -10.03 15.40
N LEU A 328 -3.76 -10.76 16.52
CA LEU A 328 -4.91 -10.96 17.40
C LEU A 328 -6.15 -11.53 16.68
N GLY A 329 -5.96 -12.43 15.72
CA GLY A 329 -7.07 -12.98 14.93
C GLY A 329 -7.81 -11.93 14.11
N GLY A 330 -7.14 -10.85 13.72
CA GLY A 330 -7.72 -9.74 12.96
C GLY A 330 -8.34 -8.62 13.80
N ARG A 331 -8.47 -8.80 15.15
CA ARG A 331 -9.00 -7.72 16.01
C ARG A 331 -8.19 -6.44 15.93
N PHE A 332 -6.86 -6.56 15.76
CA PHE A 332 -6.00 -5.39 15.63
C PHE A 332 -6.27 -4.63 14.31
N LEU A 333 -6.37 -5.33 13.19
CA LEU A 333 -6.69 -4.72 11.90
C LEU A 333 -8.09 -4.07 11.89
N TRP A 334 -9.08 -4.77 12.43
CA TRP A 334 -10.45 -4.28 12.53
C TRP A 334 -10.55 -3.03 13.40
N GLY A 335 -9.91 -3.03 14.59
CA GLY A 335 -9.91 -1.90 15.52
C GLY A 335 -9.37 -0.61 14.88
N GLN A 336 -8.34 -0.73 14.02
CA GLN A 336 -7.80 0.41 13.26
C GLN A 336 -8.81 0.93 12.22
N ALA A 337 -9.50 0.04 11.49
CA ALA A 337 -10.54 0.44 10.54
C ALA A 337 -11.70 1.15 11.26
N VAL A 338 -12.10 0.67 12.45
CA VAL A 338 -13.09 1.33 13.30
C VAL A 338 -12.62 2.73 13.74
N ALA A 339 -11.37 2.85 14.20
CA ALA A 339 -10.77 4.12 14.59
C ALA A 339 -10.74 5.13 13.42
N ALA A 340 -10.30 4.71 12.24
CA ALA A 340 -10.30 5.54 11.05
C ALA A 340 -11.72 5.99 10.64
N LYS A 341 -12.71 5.08 10.67
CA LYS A 341 -14.12 5.39 10.40
C LYS A 341 -14.70 6.38 11.39
N LYS A 342 -14.43 6.19 12.70
CA LYS A 342 -14.82 7.14 13.78
C LYS A 342 -14.22 8.52 13.57
N ALA A 343 -12.98 8.60 13.09
CA ALA A 343 -12.33 9.87 12.77
C ALA A 343 -12.95 10.56 11.54
N GLY A 344 -13.66 9.83 10.68
CA GLY A 344 -14.29 10.34 9.46
C GLY A 344 -13.54 10.02 8.17
N ALA A 345 -12.55 9.14 8.21
CA ALA A 345 -11.87 8.67 7.00
C ALA A 345 -12.85 8.01 6.03
N LYS A 346 -12.64 8.22 4.74
CA LYS A 346 -13.50 7.68 3.66
C LYS A 346 -12.90 6.47 2.96
N SER A 347 -11.59 6.30 3.04
CA SER A 347 -10.81 5.28 2.34
C SER A 347 -9.67 4.82 3.23
N LEU A 348 -9.07 3.68 2.93
CA LEU A 348 -7.96 3.12 3.70
C LEU A 348 -6.85 2.59 2.78
N TYR A 349 -5.64 2.69 3.28
CA TYR A 349 -4.48 1.96 2.76
C TYR A 349 -4.16 0.82 3.72
N VAL A 350 -4.10 -0.42 3.23
CA VAL A 350 -3.69 -1.59 4.01
C VAL A 350 -2.23 -1.92 3.72
N ALA A 351 -1.39 -1.81 4.71
CA ALA A 351 0.01 -2.22 4.65
C ALA A 351 0.13 -3.63 5.21
N MET A 352 0.46 -4.65 4.39
CA MET A 352 0.63 -4.72 2.94
C MET A 352 -0.12 -5.95 2.40
N PHE A 353 -0.32 -6.04 1.08
CA PHE A 353 -0.92 -7.24 0.49
C PHE A 353 0.01 -8.46 0.63
N ASP A 354 1.30 -8.33 0.26
CA ASP A 354 2.24 -9.43 0.05
C ASP A 354 3.53 -9.36 0.89
N GLU A 355 3.66 -8.45 1.85
CA GLU A 355 4.90 -8.25 2.60
C GLU A 355 5.08 -9.27 3.73
N MET A 356 5.78 -10.36 3.43
CA MET A 356 6.03 -11.46 4.38
C MET A 356 7.19 -11.17 5.33
N ASP A 357 8.16 -10.39 4.93
CA ASP A 357 9.40 -10.13 5.66
C ASP A 357 9.23 -9.12 6.82
N GLU A 358 8.11 -8.42 6.87
CA GLU A 358 7.69 -7.61 8.04
C GLU A 358 6.41 -8.14 8.72
N GLY A 359 5.94 -9.32 8.33
CA GLY A 359 4.76 -9.96 8.93
C GLY A 359 3.45 -9.20 8.68
N THR A 360 3.42 -8.28 7.70
CA THR A 360 2.27 -7.43 7.40
C THR A 360 1.38 -7.98 6.28
N ALA A 361 1.78 -9.06 5.61
CA ALA A 361 1.01 -9.64 4.51
C ALA A 361 -0.43 -10.01 4.90
N ILE A 362 -1.40 -9.63 4.06
CA ILE A 362 -2.82 -10.03 4.22
C ILE A 362 -3.25 -11.12 3.24
N PHE A 363 -2.42 -11.46 2.24
CA PHE A 363 -2.71 -12.54 1.30
C PHE A 363 -2.72 -13.91 2.00
N LYS A 364 -2.98 -14.99 1.26
CA LYS A 364 -3.06 -16.34 1.85
C LYS A 364 -1.70 -16.80 2.35
N THR A 365 -1.60 -17.01 3.67
CA THR A 365 -0.43 -17.58 4.34
C THR A 365 -0.78 -18.91 5.00
N THR A 366 0.14 -19.89 4.97
CA THR A 366 -0.12 -21.20 5.55
C THR A 366 -0.18 -21.15 7.08
N GLN A 367 -1.04 -21.97 7.66
CA GLN A 367 -1.11 -22.17 9.11
C GLN A 367 -0.19 -23.30 9.58
N ASN A 368 0.48 -23.99 8.63
CA ASN A 368 1.46 -25.04 8.88
C ASN A 368 2.78 -24.68 8.18
N PRO A 369 3.49 -23.65 8.64
CA PRO A 369 4.76 -23.24 8.03
C PRO A 369 5.83 -24.33 8.19
N PRO A 370 6.95 -24.25 7.46
CA PRO A 370 8.09 -25.14 7.65
C PRO A 370 8.59 -25.11 9.10
N VAL A 371 9.19 -26.22 9.52
CA VAL A 371 9.80 -26.39 10.85
C VAL A 371 11.32 -26.33 10.78
N GLY A 372 11.96 -25.99 11.88
CA GLY A 372 13.43 -25.92 12.00
C GLY A 372 13.90 -24.68 12.74
N GLU A 373 15.09 -24.19 12.38
CA GLU A 373 15.76 -23.09 13.09
C GLU A 373 15.10 -21.72 12.87
N SER A 374 14.38 -21.52 11.76
CA SER A 374 13.63 -20.28 11.49
C SER A 374 12.25 -20.32 12.13
N GLN A 375 11.81 -19.22 12.71
CA GLN A 375 10.47 -19.07 13.26
C GLN A 375 9.55 -18.38 12.23
N PHE A 376 8.30 -18.85 12.12
CA PHE A 376 7.31 -18.26 11.22
C PHE A 376 6.00 -18.00 11.96
N LEU A 377 5.38 -16.87 11.67
CA LEU A 377 4.07 -16.51 12.19
C LEU A 377 3.00 -17.45 11.62
N ALA A 378 2.17 -17.99 12.49
CA ALA A 378 0.97 -18.73 12.14
C ALA A 378 -0.12 -18.48 13.17
N GLU A 379 -1.38 -18.58 12.74
CA GLU A 379 -2.58 -18.53 13.59
C GLU A 379 -3.41 -19.79 13.29
N PRO A 380 -3.04 -20.97 13.84
CA PRO A 380 -3.52 -22.29 13.39
C PRO A 380 -5.03 -22.49 13.42
N VAL A 381 -5.76 -21.71 14.20
CA VAL A 381 -7.24 -21.76 14.29
C VAL A 381 -7.93 -20.99 13.15
N LEU A 382 -7.18 -20.20 12.38
CA LEU A 382 -7.73 -19.39 11.29
C LEU A 382 -7.56 -20.09 9.95
N LYS A 383 -8.44 -19.78 9.01
CA LYS A 383 -8.26 -20.19 7.60
C LYS A 383 -7.21 -19.32 6.92
N THR A 384 -6.54 -19.84 5.91
CA THR A 384 -5.45 -19.14 5.20
C THR A 384 -5.90 -17.83 4.53
N ASP A 385 -7.19 -17.74 4.16
CA ASP A 385 -7.84 -16.58 3.53
C ASP A 385 -8.40 -15.55 4.53
N HIS A 386 -8.18 -15.74 5.84
CA HIS A 386 -8.82 -14.94 6.89
C HIS A 386 -8.63 -13.42 6.70
N TYR A 387 -7.42 -12.99 6.44
CA TYR A 387 -7.10 -11.55 6.32
C TYR A 387 -7.57 -10.95 4.99
N LEU A 388 -7.61 -11.72 3.90
CA LEU A 388 -8.25 -11.30 2.65
C LEU A 388 -9.73 -11.02 2.87
N ARG A 389 -10.44 -11.98 3.49
CA ARG A 389 -11.86 -11.83 3.83
C ARG A 389 -12.09 -10.62 4.74
N LEU A 390 -11.30 -10.50 5.79
CA LEU A 390 -11.44 -9.38 6.74
C LEU A 390 -11.21 -8.03 6.06
N THR A 391 -10.25 -7.93 5.15
CA THR A 391 -10.00 -6.71 4.37
C THR A 391 -11.19 -6.37 3.46
N GLY A 392 -11.83 -7.36 2.85
CA GLY A 392 -13.09 -7.15 2.11
C GLY A 392 -14.24 -6.68 3.00
N GLU A 393 -14.37 -7.22 4.23
CA GLU A 393 -15.33 -6.73 5.23
C GLU A 393 -15.05 -5.27 5.62
N ILE A 394 -13.78 -4.90 5.76
CA ILE A 394 -13.37 -3.51 5.99
C ILE A 394 -13.83 -2.62 4.81
N GLY A 395 -13.70 -3.07 3.57
CA GLY A 395 -14.19 -2.35 2.40
C GLY A 395 -15.70 -2.08 2.49
N ARG A 396 -16.49 -3.13 2.76
CA ARG A 396 -17.95 -2.99 2.96
C ARG A 396 -18.29 -2.06 4.13
N PHE A 397 -17.54 -2.13 5.21
CA PHE A 397 -17.70 -1.25 6.36
C PHE A 397 -17.39 0.21 6.00
N MET A 398 -16.32 0.47 5.29
CA MET A 398 -15.94 1.84 4.87
C MET A 398 -16.96 2.44 3.91
N ARG A 399 -17.53 1.68 3.00
CA ARG A 399 -18.60 2.12 2.08
C ARG A 399 -19.98 2.26 2.73
N GLY A 400 -20.14 1.82 3.98
CA GLY A 400 -21.43 1.84 4.68
C GLY A 400 -22.40 0.73 4.25
N GLU A 401 -21.92 -0.28 3.52
CA GLU A 401 -22.66 -1.49 3.15
C GLU A 401 -22.85 -2.45 4.33
N ARG A 402 -22.11 -2.22 5.40
CA ARG A 402 -22.19 -2.91 6.67
C ARG A 402 -22.51 -1.91 7.79
N LYS A 403 -23.39 -2.30 8.73
CA LYS A 403 -23.68 -1.50 9.94
C LYS A 403 -22.39 -1.25 10.74
N PHE A 404 -22.30 -0.08 11.32
CA PHE A 404 -21.21 0.25 12.23
C PHE A 404 -21.19 -0.74 13.40
N THR A 405 -20.06 -1.36 13.63
CA THR A 405 -19.78 -2.23 14.78
C THR A 405 -18.30 -2.16 15.14
N GLU A 406 -18.02 -2.22 16.44
CA GLU A 406 -16.65 -2.34 16.96
C GLU A 406 -16.22 -3.81 17.06
N GLU A 407 -17.17 -4.73 17.04
CA GLU A 407 -16.93 -6.16 17.08
C GLU A 407 -16.38 -6.68 15.76
N LEU A 408 -15.39 -7.58 15.87
CA LEU A 408 -14.82 -8.26 14.71
C LEU A 408 -15.92 -9.06 13.98
N PRO A 409 -16.06 -8.90 12.65
CA PRO A 409 -17.03 -9.66 11.88
C PRO A 409 -16.72 -11.15 11.89
N VAL A 410 -17.64 -11.93 12.42
CA VAL A 410 -17.57 -13.40 12.41
C VAL A 410 -17.79 -13.92 11.00
N ARG A 411 -17.10 -14.99 10.64
CA ARG A 411 -17.32 -15.71 9.37
C ARG A 411 -18.62 -16.51 9.49
N ASN A 412 -19.54 -16.35 8.50
CA ASN A 412 -20.77 -17.12 8.50
C ASN A 412 -20.44 -18.62 8.45
N GLY A 413 -20.93 -19.39 9.43
CA GLY A 413 -20.71 -20.83 9.53
C GLY A 413 -19.52 -21.24 10.41
N GLU A 414 -18.96 -20.34 11.21
CA GLU A 414 -18.03 -20.62 12.33
C GLU A 414 -18.70 -20.39 13.66
#